data_2cfde0d9cf95651096ce4edbb4abd76d
#
_entry.id   2cfde0d9cf95651096ce4edbb4abd76d
#
_cell.length_a   1.000
_cell.length_b   1.000
_cell.length_c   1.000
_cell.angle_alpha   90.00
_cell.angle_beta   90.00
_cell.angle_gamma   90.00
#
_symmetry.space_group_name_H-M   'P 1'
#
loop_
_entity.id
_entity.type
_entity.pdbx_description
1 polymer ?
#
loop_
_entity_poly.entity_id
_entity_poly.type
_entity_poly.pdbx_seq_one_letter_code
_entity_poly.pdbx_strand_id
1 'polypeptide(L)'
;MKLKEKLKAIKLREKGKSYSEILKKVPVCKSTLSLWLRDVKLTSKQLNELYKRGRERCRYDGAKANQRKRIERTKLIIEEAKKESKILFKNPLFLSGLMLYWAEGKKREEAINFSNSDPEMIRFMIKWFRLICKVPEEKFRISLHIHELHCRKNIEKYWSDVVQVSLSQFHKVQIKPTSLGHRKNPLYNGTCSIVVCNKDLFRKIKGWRIGVLKIINK
;
A
#
# COMPACT_ATOMS: atom_id res chain seq x y z
N MET A 1 -6.12 52.23 23.39
CA MET A 1 -6.09 51.89 21.95
C MET A 1 -4.69 51.28 21.64
N LYS A 2 -4.60 50.08 21.09
CA LYS A 2 -3.30 49.35 20.86
C LYS A 2 -2.61 49.87 19.59
N LEU A 3 -2.24 51.16 19.56
CA LEU A 3 -1.67 51.81 18.37
C LEU A 3 -0.31 51.22 17.97
N LYS A 4 0.54 50.94 18.95
CA LYS A 4 1.88 50.32 18.73
C LYS A 4 1.77 48.93 18.07
N GLU A 5 0.83 48.12 18.56
CA GLU A 5 0.54 46.79 17.99
C GLU A 5 -0.01 46.86 16.58
N LYS A 6 -0.92 47.84 16.30
CA LYS A 6 -1.47 48.05 14.96
C LYS A 6 -0.37 48.40 13.96
N LEU A 7 0.48 49.38 14.28
CA LEU A 7 1.61 49.78 13.42
C LEU A 7 2.61 48.61 13.19
N LYS A 8 2.90 47.83 14.24
CA LYS A 8 3.74 46.65 14.12
C LYS A 8 3.10 45.59 13.20
N ALA A 9 1.80 45.37 13.29
CA ALA A 9 1.08 44.43 12.44
C ALA A 9 1.11 44.87 10.96
N ILE A 10 0.87 46.17 10.68
CA ILE A 10 0.93 46.74 9.32
C ILE A 10 2.32 46.51 8.71
N LYS A 11 3.40 46.92 9.43
CA LYS A 11 4.80 46.73 8.96
C LYS A 11 5.14 45.23 8.68
N LEU A 12 4.61 44.34 9.47
CA LEU A 12 4.83 42.89 9.23
C LEU A 12 4.04 42.41 8.00
N ARG A 13 2.83 42.94 7.76
CA ARG A 13 2.03 42.60 6.59
C ARG A 13 2.66 43.11 5.30
N GLU A 14 3.13 44.34 5.27
CA GLU A 14 3.87 44.95 4.16
C GLU A 14 5.12 44.13 3.79
N LYS A 15 5.75 43.48 4.77
CA LYS A 15 6.85 42.52 4.56
C LYS A 15 6.39 41.13 4.07
N GLY A 16 5.13 40.97 3.68
CA GLY A 16 4.58 39.73 3.15
C GLY A 16 4.35 38.64 4.18
N LYS A 17 4.22 38.95 5.50
CA LYS A 17 3.89 37.97 6.52
C LYS A 17 2.42 37.60 6.48
N SER A 18 2.14 36.29 6.74
CA SER A 18 0.78 35.76 6.89
C SER A 18 0.14 36.25 8.21
N TYR A 19 -1.20 36.21 8.28
CA TYR A 19 -1.91 36.55 9.52
C TYR A 19 -1.46 35.66 10.71
N SER A 20 -1.23 34.36 10.48
CA SER A 20 -0.74 33.43 11.51
C SER A 20 0.66 33.79 12.02
N GLU A 21 1.57 34.27 11.15
CA GLU A 21 2.91 34.72 11.55
C GLU A 21 2.83 36.05 12.32
N ILE A 22 1.91 36.93 11.97
CA ILE A 22 1.71 38.20 12.66
C ILE A 22 1.11 38.00 14.04
N LEU A 23 0.11 37.12 14.18
CA LEU A 23 -0.50 36.79 15.47
C LEU A 23 0.48 36.22 16.48
N LYS A 24 1.54 35.53 16.04
CA LYS A 24 2.62 35.06 16.93
C LYS A 24 3.46 36.20 17.53
N LYS A 25 3.48 37.37 16.88
CA LYS A 25 4.31 38.53 17.27
C LYS A 25 3.52 39.68 17.83
N VAL A 26 2.22 39.71 17.60
CA VAL A 26 1.28 40.77 18.00
C VAL A 26 0.12 40.08 18.71
N PRO A 27 -0.04 40.25 20.03
CA PRO A 27 -1.05 39.57 20.85
C PRO A 27 -2.41 40.21 20.70
N VAL A 28 -3.11 39.90 19.60
CA VAL A 28 -4.48 40.37 19.31
C VAL A 28 -5.32 39.23 18.72
N CYS A 29 -6.63 39.33 18.77
CA CYS A 29 -7.49 38.38 18.11
C CYS A 29 -7.49 38.52 16.58
N LYS A 30 -7.81 37.45 15.89
CA LYS A 30 -7.77 37.37 14.43
C LYS A 30 -8.70 38.39 13.76
N SER A 31 -9.87 38.68 14.35
CA SER A 31 -10.83 39.67 13.87
C SER A 31 -10.25 41.08 13.91
N THR A 32 -9.63 41.45 15.05
CA THR A 32 -8.95 42.75 15.19
C THR A 32 -7.81 42.88 14.18
N LEU A 33 -7.01 41.87 14.01
CA LEU A 33 -5.94 41.88 13.02
C LEU A 33 -6.46 42.01 11.61
N SER A 34 -7.55 41.30 11.26
CA SER A 34 -8.20 41.43 9.95
C SER A 34 -8.71 42.85 9.67
N LEU A 35 -9.30 43.47 10.70
CA LEU A 35 -9.78 44.89 10.59
C LEU A 35 -8.60 45.83 10.33
N TRP A 36 -7.49 45.67 11.07
CA TRP A 36 -6.32 46.55 10.94
C TRP A 36 -5.58 46.39 9.60
N LEU A 37 -5.65 45.23 8.97
CA LEU A 37 -4.92 44.90 7.75
C LEU A 37 -5.78 44.89 6.49
N ARG A 38 -7.07 45.32 6.58
CA ARG A 38 -8.03 45.30 5.48
C ARG A 38 -7.49 46.06 4.26
N ASP A 39 -6.88 47.23 4.49
CA ASP A 39 -6.45 48.13 3.42
C ASP A 39 -4.99 47.91 3.00
N VAL A 40 -4.27 46.96 3.66
CA VAL A 40 -2.88 46.67 3.32
C VAL A 40 -2.81 45.73 2.13
N LYS A 41 -2.50 46.27 0.96
CA LYS A 41 -2.35 45.51 -0.28
C LYS A 41 -0.97 44.85 -0.34
N LEU A 42 -0.91 43.59 -0.71
CA LEU A 42 0.32 42.86 -0.99
C LEU A 42 0.61 42.86 -2.48
N THR A 43 1.90 42.84 -2.84
CA THR A 43 2.30 42.66 -4.22
C THR A 43 1.95 41.23 -4.71
N SER A 44 1.77 41.10 -6.03
CA SER A 44 1.48 39.76 -6.64
C SER A 44 2.54 38.73 -6.29
N LYS A 45 3.81 39.13 -6.19
CA LYS A 45 4.92 38.25 -5.76
C LYS A 45 4.73 37.76 -4.33
N GLN A 46 4.41 38.65 -3.39
CA GLN A 46 4.18 38.30 -1.98
C GLN A 46 2.96 37.39 -1.80
N LEU A 47 1.87 37.65 -2.56
CA LEU A 47 0.69 36.80 -2.57
C LEU A 47 1.03 35.36 -3.04
N ASN A 48 1.75 35.26 -4.16
CA ASN A 48 2.15 33.95 -4.70
C ASN A 48 3.04 33.17 -3.73
N GLU A 49 3.98 33.83 -3.06
CA GLU A 49 4.82 33.20 -2.04
C GLU A 49 4.00 32.72 -0.82
N LEU A 50 3.01 33.49 -0.37
CA LEU A 50 2.11 33.08 0.70
C LEU A 50 1.27 31.87 0.32
N TYR A 51 0.71 31.84 -0.90
CA TYR A 51 -0.05 30.68 -1.42
C TYR A 51 0.84 29.45 -1.58
N LYS A 52 2.07 29.59 -2.06
CA LYS A 52 3.02 28.49 -2.19
C LYS A 52 3.33 27.87 -0.82
N ARG A 53 3.74 28.68 0.15
CA ARG A 53 4.02 28.24 1.53
C ARG A 53 2.81 27.60 2.20
N GLY A 54 1.62 28.14 2.01
CA GLY A 54 0.37 27.58 2.52
C GLY A 54 0.09 26.19 1.96
N ARG A 55 0.22 26.00 0.65
CA ARG A 55 0.03 24.71 -0.04
C ARG A 55 1.05 23.67 0.40
N GLU A 56 2.32 24.02 0.49
CA GLU A 56 3.39 23.13 0.94
C GLU A 56 3.14 22.64 2.37
N ARG A 57 2.73 23.52 3.26
CA ARG A 57 2.36 23.18 4.64
C ARG A 57 1.17 22.24 4.71
N CYS A 58 0.08 22.54 3.98
CA CYS A 58 -1.09 21.67 3.92
C CYS A 58 -0.76 20.27 3.36
N ARG A 59 0.10 20.19 2.35
CA ARG A 59 0.56 18.90 1.80
C ARG A 59 1.36 18.11 2.83
N TYR A 60 2.28 18.74 3.54
CA TYR A 60 3.08 18.12 4.59
C TYR A 60 2.21 17.62 5.75
N ASP A 61 1.33 18.47 6.29
CA ASP A 61 0.44 18.12 7.39
C ASP A 61 -0.53 17.01 6.99
N GLY A 62 -1.07 17.06 5.77
CA GLY A 62 -1.93 16.03 5.21
C GLY A 62 -1.20 14.67 5.04
N ALA A 63 0.02 14.69 4.51
CA ALA A 63 0.84 13.49 4.36
C ALA A 63 1.14 12.85 5.73
N LYS A 64 1.50 13.66 6.73
CA LYS A 64 1.76 13.22 8.09
C LYS A 64 0.53 12.63 8.78
N ALA A 65 -0.64 13.26 8.59
CA ALA A 65 -1.91 12.74 9.11
C ALA A 65 -2.28 11.40 8.47
N ASN A 66 -2.13 11.26 7.14
CA ASN A 66 -2.37 10.03 6.42
C ASN A 66 -1.40 8.91 6.85
N GLN A 67 -0.12 9.25 7.08
CA GLN A 67 0.85 8.30 7.60
C GLN A 67 0.48 7.79 9.00
N ARG A 68 0.05 8.67 9.91
CA ARG A 68 -0.42 8.26 11.26
C ARG A 68 -1.60 7.31 11.16
N LYS A 69 -2.64 7.65 10.38
CA LYS A 69 -3.81 6.79 10.15
C LYS A 69 -3.41 5.41 9.58
N ARG A 70 -2.47 5.38 8.64
CA ARG A 70 -1.95 4.12 8.08
C ARG A 70 -1.25 3.26 9.12
N ILE A 71 -0.40 3.85 9.96
CA ILE A 71 0.32 3.14 11.03
C ILE A 71 -0.68 2.55 12.03
N GLU A 72 -1.63 3.35 12.48
CA GLU A 72 -2.66 2.93 13.44
C GLU A 72 -3.53 1.81 12.89
N ARG A 73 -4.07 1.96 11.67
CA ARG A 73 -4.81 0.90 10.99
C ARG A 73 -3.99 -0.38 10.83
N THR A 74 -2.72 -0.26 10.47
CA THR A 74 -1.82 -1.42 10.33
C THR A 74 -1.64 -2.15 11.65
N LYS A 75 -1.46 -1.42 12.76
CA LYS A 75 -1.33 -1.98 14.10
C LYS A 75 -2.59 -2.75 14.50
N LEU A 76 -3.77 -2.17 14.30
CA LEU A 76 -5.05 -2.81 14.61
C LEU A 76 -5.20 -4.13 13.82
N ILE A 77 -5.03 -4.12 12.51
CA ILE A 77 -5.16 -5.32 11.67
C ILE A 77 -4.19 -6.43 12.12
N ILE A 78 -2.95 -6.08 12.44
CA ILE A 78 -1.95 -7.06 12.90
C ILE A 78 -2.35 -7.66 14.25
N GLU A 79 -2.82 -6.86 15.22
CA GLU A 79 -3.22 -7.37 16.53
C GLU A 79 -4.48 -8.25 16.45
N GLU A 80 -5.46 -7.88 15.64
CA GLU A 80 -6.64 -8.71 15.38
C GLU A 80 -6.25 -10.05 14.73
N ALA A 81 -5.39 -10.01 13.70
CA ALA A 81 -4.90 -11.21 13.03
C ALA A 81 -4.11 -12.14 13.95
N LYS A 82 -3.34 -11.60 14.91
CA LYS A 82 -2.68 -12.40 15.94
C LYS A 82 -3.65 -13.13 16.85
N LYS A 83 -4.79 -12.52 17.18
CA LYS A 83 -5.85 -13.17 17.97
C LYS A 83 -6.52 -14.27 17.15
N GLU A 84 -6.88 -13.96 15.91
CA GLU A 84 -7.51 -14.89 14.97
C GLU A 84 -6.64 -16.12 14.68
N SER A 85 -5.32 -15.94 14.60
CA SER A 85 -4.38 -17.06 14.37
C SER A 85 -4.41 -18.13 15.46
N LYS A 86 -4.74 -17.78 16.71
CA LYS A 86 -4.89 -18.76 17.80
C LYS A 86 -6.06 -19.72 17.54
N ILE A 87 -7.14 -19.19 16.96
CA ILE A 87 -8.33 -20.00 16.63
C ILE A 87 -8.05 -20.86 15.41
N LEU A 88 -7.42 -20.27 14.39
CA LEU A 88 -7.12 -20.91 13.12
C LEU A 88 -5.95 -21.92 13.20
N PHE A 89 -5.16 -21.90 14.27
CA PHE A 89 -3.95 -22.73 14.43
C PHE A 89 -4.20 -24.21 14.24
N LYS A 90 -5.37 -24.72 14.62
CA LYS A 90 -5.77 -26.13 14.46
C LYS A 90 -6.24 -26.48 13.04
N ASN A 91 -6.37 -25.50 12.14
CA ASN A 91 -6.83 -25.72 10.76
C ASN A 91 -5.62 -26.07 9.86
N PRO A 92 -5.53 -27.28 9.32
CA PRO A 92 -4.39 -27.70 8.50
C PRO A 92 -4.24 -26.83 7.24
N LEU A 93 -5.35 -26.48 6.58
CA LEU A 93 -5.33 -25.62 5.38
C LEU A 93 -4.77 -24.24 5.70
N PHE A 94 -5.16 -23.66 6.85
CA PHE A 94 -4.65 -22.37 7.30
C PHE A 94 -3.13 -22.42 7.50
N LEU A 95 -2.64 -23.39 8.27
CA LEU A 95 -1.22 -23.49 8.58
C LEU A 95 -0.37 -23.76 7.33
N SER A 96 -0.76 -24.75 6.53
CA SER A 96 0.00 -25.10 5.32
C SER A 96 0.09 -23.92 4.34
N GLY A 97 -1.03 -23.23 4.07
CA GLY A 97 -1.01 -22.08 3.18
C GLY A 97 -0.25 -20.88 3.75
N LEU A 98 -0.32 -20.66 5.06
CA LEU A 98 0.44 -19.60 5.72
C LEU A 98 1.95 -19.85 5.64
N MET A 99 2.40 -21.09 5.85
CA MET A 99 3.81 -21.45 5.77
C MET A 99 4.32 -21.40 4.34
N LEU A 100 3.56 -21.88 3.36
CA LEU A 100 3.89 -21.75 1.95
C LEU A 100 3.98 -20.30 1.52
N TYR A 101 3.02 -19.46 1.95
CA TYR A 101 3.08 -18.02 1.65
C TYR A 101 4.29 -17.35 2.34
N TRP A 102 4.66 -17.79 3.52
CA TRP A 102 5.87 -17.31 4.19
C TRP A 102 7.15 -17.74 3.48
N ALA A 103 7.21 -18.93 2.91
CA ALA A 103 8.35 -19.40 2.13
C ALA A 103 8.48 -18.65 0.79
N GLU A 104 7.44 -18.68 -0.05
CA GLU A 104 7.47 -18.29 -1.45
C GLU A 104 6.75 -16.96 -1.78
N GLY A 105 5.86 -16.50 -0.90
CA GLY A 105 5.07 -15.30 -1.13
C GLY A 105 5.89 -14.01 -1.04
N LYS A 106 5.44 -12.97 -1.74
CA LYS A 106 6.04 -11.63 -1.70
C LYS A 106 5.91 -11.02 -0.30
N LYS A 107 7.01 -10.48 0.23
CA LYS A 107 7.10 -9.96 1.61
C LYS A 107 7.21 -8.44 1.68
N ARG A 108 7.30 -7.76 0.54
CA ARG A 108 7.46 -6.31 0.41
C ARG A 108 6.33 -5.71 -0.43
N GLU A 109 6.24 -4.38 -0.46
CA GLU A 109 5.32 -3.59 -1.29
C GLU A 109 3.84 -3.69 -0.93
N GLU A 110 3.48 -4.26 0.23
CA GLU A 110 2.09 -4.39 0.70
C GLU A 110 1.13 -4.96 -0.37
N ALA A 111 1.63 -5.82 -1.26
CA ALA A 111 0.87 -6.52 -2.28
C ALA A 111 1.00 -8.03 -2.07
N ILE A 112 -0.10 -8.75 -2.26
CA ILE A 112 -0.11 -10.20 -2.23
C ILE A 112 0.31 -10.69 -3.59
N ASN A 113 1.37 -11.49 -3.61
CA ASN A 113 1.83 -12.20 -4.79
C ASN A 113 2.43 -13.52 -4.33
N PHE A 114 1.98 -14.60 -4.97
CA PHE A 114 2.52 -15.95 -4.79
C PHE A 114 2.84 -16.52 -6.16
N SER A 115 4.09 -16.89 -6.38
CA SER A 115 4.58 -17.33 -7.69
C SER A 115 5.20 -18.70 -7.57
N ASN A 116 4.79 -19.64 -8.41
CA ASN A 116 5.41 -20.96 -8.51
C ASN A 116 5.24 -21.54 -9.92
N SER A 117 6.05 -22.52 -10.27
CA SER A 117 5.96 -23.30 -11.51
C SER A 117 5.22 -24.62 -11.33
N ASP A 118 5.04 -25.07 -10.09
CA ASP A 118 4.30 -26.28 -9.75
C ASP A 118 2.78 -25.97 -9.75
N PRO A 119 2.00 -26.62 -10.64
CA PRO A 119 0.57 -26.40 -10.74
C PRO A 119 -0.20 -26.86 -9.48
N GLU A 120 0.26 -27.90 -8.78
CA GLU A 120 -0.38 -28.35 -7.56
C GLU A 120 -0.23 -27.32 -6.44
N MET A 121 0.95 -26.73 -6.31
CA MET A 121 1.19 -25.67 -5.34
C MET A 121 0.36 -24.41 -5.64
N ILE A 122 0.23 -24.04 -6.91
CA ILE A 122 -0.64 -22.94 -7.34
C ILE A 122 -2.11 -23.26 -7.06
N ARG A 123 -2.59 -24.47 -7.37
CA ARG A 123 -3.96 -24.94 -7.08
C ARG A 123 -4.25 -24.90 -5.58
N PHE A 124 -3.32 -25.36 -4.76
CA PHE A 124 -3.44 -25.32 -3.31
C PHE A 124 -3.54 -23.88 -2.80
N MET A 125 -2.66 -23.00 -3.27
CA MET A 125 -2.60 -21.62 -2.79
C MET A 125 -3.82 -20.79 -3.22
N ILE A 126 -4.37 -20.99 -4.42
CA ILE A 126 -5.59 -20.29 -4.81
C ILE A 126 -6.79 -20.76 -3.97
N LYS A 127 -6.87 -22.05 -3.64
CA LYS A 127 -7.86 -22.60 -2.69
C LYS A 127 -7.69 -21.95 -1.31
N TRP A 128 -6.46 -21.79 -0.84
CA TRP A 128 -6.18 -21.10 0.42
C TRP A 128 -6.63 -19.64 0.41
N PHE A 129 -6.34 -18.91 -0.66
CA PHE A 129 -6.80 -17.53 -0.82
C PHE A 129 -8.34 -17.43 -0.84
N ARG A 130 -9.03 -18.37 -1.49
CA ARG A 130 -10.50 -18.42 -1.50
C ARG A 130 -11.10 -18.71 -0.13
N LEU A 131 -10.68 -19.80 0.50
CA LEU A 131 -11.33 -20.35 1.69
C LEU A 131 -10.88 -19.68 2.99
N ILE A 132 -9.59 -19.42 3.13
CA ILE A 132 -9.00 -18.86 4.36
C ILE A 132 -8.94 -17.33 4.28
N CYS A 133 -8.41 -16.79 3.20
CA CYS A 133 -8.29 -15.36 3.02
C CYS A 133 -9.59 -14.69 2.56
N LYS A 134 -10.58 -15.47 2.12
CA LYS A 134 -11.88 -15.01 1.60
C LYS A 134 -11.75 -13.93 0.51
N VAL A 135 -10.82 -14.15 -0.40
CA VAL A 135 -10.60 -13.26 -1.55
C VAL A 135 -11.73 -13.46 -2.54
N PRO A 136 -12.48 -12.41 -2.90
CA PRO A 136 -13.52 -12.49 -3.94
C PRO A 136 -12.91 -12.82 -5.31
N GLU A 137 -13.64 -13.60 -6.13
CA GLU A 137 -13.14 -14.09 -7.43
C GLU A 137 -12.69 -12.96 -8.36
N GLU A 138 -13.42 -11.86 -8.40
CA GLU A 138 -13.11 -10.70 -9.23
C GLU A 138 -11.81 -9.96 -8.84
N LYS A 139 -11.25 -10.24 -7.65
CA LYS A 139 -10.01 -9.63 -7.16
C LYS A 139 -8.75 -10.40 -7.57
N PHE A 140 -8.89 -11.62 -8.03
CA PHE A 140 -7.72 -12.36 -8.52
C PHE A 140 -7.19 -11.75 -9.82
N ARG A 141 -5.87 -11.70 -9.93
CA ARG A 141 -5.16 -11.43 -11.17
C ARG A 141 -4.07 -12.48 -11.31
N ILE A 142 -3.93 -12.99 -12.53
CA ILE A 142 -2.92 -14.00 -12.85
C ILE A 142 -1.87 -13.38 -13.76
N SER A 143 -0.61 -13.61 -13.44
CA SER A 143 0.52 -13.16 -14.27
C SER A 143 1.40 -14.36 -14.61
N LEU A 144 1.73 -14.52 -15.87
CA LEU A 144 2.56 -15.63 -16.36
C LEU A 144 3.92 -15.11 -16.82
N HIS A 145 4.96 -15.79 -16.39
CA HIS A 145 6.33 -15.58 -16.84
C HIS A 145 6.84 -16.82 -17.55
N ILE A 146 7.18 -16.69 -18.82
CA ILE A 146 7.56 -17.80 -19.69
C ILE A 146 8.90 -17.47 -20.33
N HIS A 147 9.72 -18.48 -20.56
CA HIS A 147 10.90 -18.35 -21.38
C HIS A 147 10.55 -18.59 -22.84
N GLU A 148 11.17 -17.82 -23.75
CA GLU A 148 10.89 -17.83 -25.17
C GLU A 148 10.91 -19.23 -25.80
N LEU A 149 11.88 -20.08 -25.41
CA LEU A 149 12.00 -21.47 -25.88
C LEU A 149 10.86 -22.40 -25.43
N HIS A 150 10.10 -22.01 -24.41
CA HIS A 150 9.04 -22.82 -23.83
C HIS A 150 7.67 -22.19 -24.05
N CYS A 151 7.56 -21.24 -24.97
CA CYS A 151 6.31 -20.58 -25.30
C CYS A 151 5.40 -21.56 -26.06
N ARG A 152 4.55 -22.29 -25.32
CA ARG A 152 3.57 -23.21 -25.89
C ARG A 152 2.29 -22.47 -26.29
N LYS A 153 1.63 -22.92 -27.33
CA LYS A 153 0.27 -22.49 -27.65
C LYS A 153 -0.67 -22.86 -26.48
N ASN A 154 -1.56 -21.94 -26.09
CA ASN A 154 -2.59 -22.13 -25.06
C ASN A 154 -2.09 -22.23 -23.60
N ILE A 155 -0.95 -21.67 -23.26
CA ILE A 155 -0.44 -21.70 -21.88
C ILE A 155 -1.35 -20.94 -20.90
N GLU A 156 -1.99 -19.87 -21.35
CA GLU A 156 -2.96 -19.12 -20.55
C GLU A 156 -4.18 -19.98 -20.23
N LYS A 157 -4.66 -20.76 -21.20
CA LYS A 157 -5.77 -21.70 -20.99
C LYS A 157 -5.38 -22.79 -19.99
N TYR A 158 -4.20 -23.37 -20.12
CA TYR A 158 -3.68 -24.35 -19.15
C TYR A 158 -3.72 -23.81 -17.72
N TRP A 159 -3.17 -22.61 -17.48
CA TRP A 159 -3.18 -22.02 -16.15
C TRP A 159 -4.57 -21.57 -15.71
N SER A 160 -5.44 -21.12 -16.62
CA SER A 160 -6.83 -20.81 -16.32
C SER A 160 -7.57 -22.05 -15.79
N ASP A 161 -7.33 -23.22 -16.38
CA ASP A 161 -7.92 -24.50 -15.94
C ASP A 161 -7.35 -24.92 -14.58
N VAL A 162 -6.06 -24.68 -14.31
CA VAL A 162 -5.42 -24.98 -13.02
C VAL A 162 -5.99 -24.12 -11.90
N VAL A 163 -6.09 -22.79 -12.12
CA VAL A 163 -6.49 -21.84 -11.07
C VAL A 163 -8.01 -21.63 -11.01
N GLN A 164 -8.74 -22.06 -12.02
CA GLN A 164 -10.19 -21.80 -12.16
C GLN A 164 -10.52 -20.29 -12.09
N VAL A 165 -9.75 -19.49 -12.85
CA VAL A 165 -9.91 -18.04 -12.98
C VAL A 165 -10.05 -17.70 -14.45
N SER A 166 -11.00 -16.80 -14.78
CA SER A 166 -11.26 -16.38 -16.15
C SER A 166 -10.04 -15.76 -16.84
N LEU A 167 -9.85 -16.04 -18.13
CA LEU A 167 -8.79 -15.44 -18.95
C LEU A 167 -8.81 -13.89 -18.93
N SER A 168 -9.99 -13.29 -18.75
CA SER A 168 -10.12 -11.84 -18.62
C SER A 168 -9.40 -11.24 -17.41
N GLN A 169 -9.02 -12.07 -16.44
CA GLN A 169 -8.28 -11.69 -15.23
C GLN A 169 -6.76 -11.95 -15.34
N PHE A 170 -6.31 -12.40 -16.51
CA PHE A 170 -4.89 -12.59 -16.79
C PHE A 170 -4.25 -11.29 -17.27
N HIS A 171 -3.08 -11.00 -16.74
CA HIS A 171 -2.21 -9.97 -17.31
C HIS A 171 -1.53 -10.49 -18.57
N LYS A 172 -1.11 -9.60 -19.45
CA LYS A 172 -0.31 -9.95 -20.62
C LYS A 172 0.87 -10.83 -20.21
N VAL A 173 1.05 -11.95 -20.90
CA VAL A 173 2.15 -12.90 -20.66
C VAL A 173 3.50 -12.19 -20.81
N GLN A 174 4.39 -12.37 -19.84
CA GLN A 174 5.73 -11.84 -19.87
C GLN A 174 6.68 -12.91 -20.40
N ILE A 175 7.14 -12.70 -21.62
CA ILE A 175 8.12 -13.56 -22.27
C ILE A 175 9.50 -13.03 -21.96
N LYS A 176 10.37 -13.86 -21.39
CA LYS A 176 11.77 -13.51 -21.09
C LYS A 176 12.69 -14.20 -22.08
N PRO A 177 13.70 -13.49 -22.61
CA PRO A 177 14.75 -14.13 -23.42
C PRO A 177 15.44 -15.20 -22.57
N THR A 178 15.72 -16.33 -23.17
CA THR A 178 16.37 -17.44 -22.48
C THR A 178 17.87 -17.37 -22.69
N SER A 179 18.65 -17.27 -21.62
CA SER A 179 20.07 -17.62 -21.67
C SER A 179 20.17 -19.15 -21.75
N LEU A 180 20.40 -19.63 -22.95
CA LEU A 180 20.42 -21.05 -23.27
C LEU A 180 21.63 -21.75 -22.66
N GLY A 181 21.45 -22.97 -22.21
CA GLY A 181 22.52 -23.93 -21.94
C GLY A 181 22.75 -24.27 -20.48
N HIS A 182 22.18 -23.56 -19.51
CA HIS A 182 22.50 -23.79 -18.09
C HIS A 182 21.37 -24.39 -17.23
N ARG A 183 20.15 -24.54 -17.77
CA ARG A 183 19.04 -25.11 -16.99
C ARG A 183 18.83 -26.59 -17.31
N LYS A 184 19.08 -27.44 -16.34
CA LYS A 184 18.81 -28.89 -16.42
C LYS A 184 17.32 -29.24 -16.47
N ASN A 185 16.45 -28.40 -15.89
CA ASN A 185 15.00 -28.65 -15.82
C ASN A 185 14.23 -27.57 -16.60
N PRO A 186 13.69 -27.88 -17.78
CA PRO A 186 12.87 -26.97 -18.55
C PRO A 186 11.49 -26.77 -17.88
N LEU A 187 11.13 -25.52 -17.61
CA LEU A 187 9.81 -25.15 -17.10
C LEU A 187 8.84 -24.95 -18.26
N TYR A 188 8.31 -26.02 -18.81
CA TYR A 188 7.47 -26.01 -20.02
C TYR A 188 6.21 -25.14 -19.90
N ASN A 189 5.64 -25.00 -18.70
CA ASN A 189 4.46 -24.18 -18.46
C ASN A 189 4.81 -22.84 -17.83
N GLY A 190 6.10 -22.49 -17.71
CA GLY A 190 6.55 -21.25 -17.09
C GLY A 190 6.23 -21.15 -15.59
N THR A 191 6.13 -19.93 -15.12
CA THR A 191 5.82 -19.61 -13.72
C THR A 191 4.49 -18.85 -13.67
N CYS A 192 3.56 -19.34 -12.88
CA CYS A 192 2.29 -18.69 -12.60
C CYS A 192 2.37 -17.88 -11.31
N SER A 193 1.84 -16.68 -11.32
CA SER A 193 1.76 -15.77 -10.18
C SER A 193 0.31 -15.42 -9.88
N ILE A 194 -0.14 -15.72 -8.67
CA ILE A 194 -1.43 -15.26 -8.14
C ILE A 194 -1.22 -13.89 -7.51
N VAL A 195 -1.91 -12.88 -8.01
CA VAL A 195 -1.79 -11.49 -7.54
C VAL A 195 -3.11 -11.00 -6.97
N VAL A 196 -3.08 -10.41 -5.78
CA VAL A 196 -4.24 -9.76 -5.15
C VAL A 196 -3.85 -8.40 -4.60
N CYS A 197 -4.43 -7.35 -5.15
CA CYS A 197 -4.19 -5.97 -4.72
C CYS A 197 -5.01 -5.64 -3.45
N ASN A 198 -4.57 -6.14 -2.29
CA ASN A 198 -5.21 -5.88 -1.01
C ASN A 198 -4.17 -5.71 0.11
N LYS A 199 -3.92 -4.45 0.49
CA LYS A 199 -2.94 -4.09 1.53
C LYS A 199 -3.34 -4.59 2.91
N ASP A 200 -4.62 -4.57 3.22
CA ASP A 200 -5.09 -4.98 4.56
C ASP A 200 -4.99 -6.50 4.71
N LEU A 201 -5.29 -7.27 3.66
CA LEU A 201 -5.06 -8.71 3.66
C LEU A 201 -3.56 -9.05 3.77
N PHE A 202 -2.68 -8.31 3.10
CA PHE A 202 -1.23 -8.47 3.26
C PHE A 202 -0.80 -8.28 4.73
N ARG A 203 -1.32 -7.24 5.40
CA ARG A 203 -1.07 -6.97 6.82
C ARG A 203 -1.65 -8.06 7.72
N LYS A 204 -2.84 -8.56 7.37
CA LYS A 204 -3.51 -9.66 8.07
C LYS A 204 -2.68 -10.94 8.01
N ILE A 205 -2.20 -11.35 6.84
CA ILE A 205 -1.31 -12.51 6.67
C ILE A 205 -0.03 -12.33 7.50
N LYS A 206 0.56 -11.13 7.51
CA LYS A 206 1.71 -10.82 8.36
C LYS A 206 1.37 -11.00 9.85
N GLY A 207 0.20 -10.55 10.29
CA GLY A 207 -0.29 -10.71 11.66
C GLY A 207 -0.47 -12.19 12.03
N TRP A 208 -1.10 -12.99 11.17
CA TRP A 208 -1.24 -14.43 11.33
C TRP A 208 0.10 -15.12 11.53
N ARG A 209 1.08 -14.82 10.66
CA ARG A 209 2.43 -15.37 10.79
C ARG A 209 3.05 -15.06 12.14
N ILE A 210 2.98 -13.80 12.59
CA ILE A 210 3.53 -13.39 13.89
C ILE A 210 2.81 -14.13 15.03
N GLY A 211 1.48 -14.30 14.93
CA GLY A 211 0.69 -14.99 15.93
C GLY A 211 1.03 -16.49 16.00
N VAL A 212 1.13 -17.17 14.87
CA VAL A 212 1.51 -18.58 14.79
C VAL A 212 2.90 -18.82 15.36
N LEU A 213 3.89 -17.99 14.98
CA LEU A 213 5.24 -18.11 15.53
C LEU A 213 5.30 -17.94 17.05
N LYS A 214 4.45 -17.08 17.61
CA LYS A 214 4.36 -16.93 19.06
C LYS A 214 3.74 -18.16 19.77
N ILE A 215 2.94 -18.95 19.06
CA ILE A 215 2.35 -20.18 19.61
C ILE A 215 3.39 -21.31 19.59
N ILE A 216 4.12 -21.43 18.47
CA ILE A 216 5.12 -22.50 18.27
C ILE A 216 6.34 -22.32 19.18
N ASN A 217 6.76 -21.08 19.44
CA ASN A 217 7.94 -20.76 20.23
C ASN A 217 7.67 -20.63 21.75
N LYS A 218 6.48 -21.01 22.21
CA LYS A 218 6.12 -21.16 23.62
C LYS A 218 6.32 -22.60 24.09
#